data_8842cca9d8b37963c9f8209eb9913433
#
_entry.id   8842cca9d8b37963c9f8209eb9913433
#
_cell.length_a   1.000
_cell.length_b   1.000
_cell.length_c   1.000
_cell.angle_alpha   90.00
_cell.angle_beta   90.00
_cell.angle_gamma   90.00
#
_symmetry.space_group_name_H-M   'P 1'
#
loop_
_entity.id
_entity.type
_entity.pdbx_description
1 polymer ?
#
loop_
_entity_poly.entity_id
_entity_poly.type
_entity_poly.pdbx_seq_one_letter_code
_entity_poly.pdbx_strand_id
1 'polypeptide(L)'
;MTTTIPFSPPFAGGDRTRDYCFVEVAGQPKEASWWRKRGQAFPPDFTDTGPVLDVVIHDLQFSDTKSDVWRNSTLLGYGSDACVRLQGKSERANPVIKLAHPGTERCERIQHEFEVMQRLSHLRFVARIDSEPLRDHKGIFGFRLERLGKVEKEETGARKGEIETMLHQLHQAGYCHGDIHFCNIMKRSDGELVLIDFSYAGALGEAVPDHVPEYMHPGRVYSVEFDLERLQGHWI
;
A
#
# COMPACT_ATOMS: atom_id res chain seq x y z
N MET A 1 -10.17 -14.35 -21.56
CA MET A 1 -9.13 -14.85 -20.64
C MET A 1 -9.25 -14.05 -19.36
N THR A 2 -9.68 -14.69 -18.29
CA THR A 2 -9.92 -14.04 -16.99
C THR A 2 -8.61 -14.09 -16.22
N THR A 3 -7.86 -13.00 -16.22
CA THR A 3 -6.67 -12.92 -15.36
C THR A 3 -7.15 -12.54 -13.97
N THR A 4 -7.38 -13.52 -13.14
CA THR A 4 -7.69 -13.31 -11.73
C THR A 4 -6.37 -13.11 -11.02
N ILE A 5 -6.09 -11.88 -10.59
CA ILE A 5 -4.95 -11.61 -9.72
C ILE A 5 -5.53 -11.45 -8.32
N PRO A 6 -5.37 -12.47 -7.45
CA PRO A 6 -5.80 -12.34 -6.08
C PRO A 6 -4.79 -11.50 -5.34
N PHE A 7 -5.18 -10.45 -4.67
CA PHE A 7 -4.36 -9.90 -3.61
C PHE A 7 -5.02 -8.93 -2.67
N SER A 8 -5.17 -9.32 -1.48
CA SER A 8 -4.85 -8.60 -0.24
C SER A 8 -4.74 -9.66 0.83
N PRO A 9 -3.68 -9.69 1.65
CA PRO A 9 -3.67 -10.60 2.78
C PRO A 9 -4.92 -10.33 3.61
N PRO A 10 -5.56 -11.39 4.17
CA PRO A 10 -6.74 -11.20 4.97
C PRO A 10 -6.35 -10.39 6.19
N PHE A 11 -6.93 -9.23 6.33
CA PHE A 11 -6.98 -8.62 7.64
C PHE A 11 -7.93 -9.50 8.49
N ALA A 12 -7.37 -10.13 9.50
CA ALA A 12 -8.15 -10.69 10.59
C ALA A 12 -8.72 -9.53 11.42
N GLY A 13 -9.62 -8.76 10.83
CA GLY A 13 -10.52 -7.89 11.56
C GLY A 13 -11.45 -8.82 12.36
N GLY A 14 -11.55 -8.59 13.65
CA GLY A 14 -12.12 -9.49 14.64
C GLY A 14 -13.60 -9.84 14.53
N ASP A 15 -14.13 -10.02 13.35
CA ASP A 15 -15.41 -10.67 13.13
C ASP A 15 -15.20 -12.00 12.41
N ARG A 16 -15.74 -13.07 13.04
CA ARG A 16 -15.49 -14.49 12.74
C ARG A 16 -15.94 -14.98 11.37
N THR A 17 -16.18 -14.10 10.40
CA THR A 17 -17.15 -14.53 9.41
C THR A 17 -16.61 -14.70 8.00
N ARG A 18 -15.87 -13.79 7.45
CA ARG A 18 -15.44 -13.91 6.05
C ARG A 18 -14.09 -13.26 5.79
N ASP A 19 -13.26 -13.95 5.01
CA ASP A 19 -12.12 -13.33 4.34
C ASP A 19 -12.61 -12.64 3.07
N TYR A 20 -11.91 -11.61 2.63
CA TYR A 20 -12.20 -10.94 1.36
C TYR A 20 -10.91 -10.52 0.67
N CYS A 21 -11.00 -10.37 -0.63
CA CYS A 21 -9.95 -9.73 -1.43
C CYS A 21 -10.57 -8.90 -2.54
N PHE A 22 -9.78 -7.97 -3.08
CA PHE A 22 -10.17 -7.22 -4.25
C PHE A 22 -9.61 -7.89 -5.49
N VAL A 23 -10.43 -8.04 -6.51
CA VAL A 23 -10.10 -8.71 -7.76
C VAL A 23 -10.53 -7.84 -8.94
N GLU A 24 -9.91 -8.05 -10.08
CA GLU A 24 -10.35 -7.46 -11.33
C GLU A 24 -10.93 -8.55 -12.23
N VAL A 25 -12.20 -8.45 -12.57
CA VAL A 25 -12.90 -9.40 -13.46
C VAL A 25 -13.35 -8.65 -14.71
N ALA A 26 -12.86 -9.06 -15.86
CA ALA A 26 -13.14 -8.40 -17.14
C ALA A 26 -12.88 -6.87 -17.12
N GLY A 27 -11.80 -6.45 -16.47
CA GLY A 27 -11.43 -5.03 -16.32
C GLY A 27 -12.25 -4.25 -15.30
N GLN A 28 -13.17 -4.91 -14.57
CA GLN A 28 -14.00 -4.27 -13.56
C GLN A 28 -13.54 -4.63 -12.15
N PRO A 29 -13.48 -3.66 -11.22
CA PRO A 29 -13.14 -3.92 -9.84
C PRO A 29 -14.27 -4.66 -9.13
N LYS A 30 -13.94 -5.74 -8.45
CA LYS A 30 -14.86 -6.57 -7.67
C LYS A 30 -14.28 -6.82 -6.28
N GLU A 31 -15.16 -7.10 -5.33
CA GLU A 31 -14.80 -7.68 -4.05
C GLU A 31 -15.23 -9.15 -4.05
N ALA A 32 -14.29 -10.05 -3.78
CA ALA A 32 -14.58 -11.47 -3.56
C ALA A 32 -14.47 -11.75 -2.07
N SER A 33 -15.51 -12.35 -1.48
CA SER A 33 -15.52 -12.73 -0.06
C SER A 33 -15.88 -14.21 0.10
N TRP A 34 -15.31 -14.89 1.11
CA TRP A 34 -15.54 -16.31 1.37
C TRP A 34 -15.36 -16.65 2.85
N TRP A 35 -15.89 -17.82 3.25
CA TRP A 35 -15.69 -18.34 4.61
C TRP A 35 -14.31 -18.97 4.74
N ARG A 36 -13.53 -18.55 5.74
CA ARG A 36 -12.24 -19.18 6.04
C ARG A 36 -12.44 -20.58 6.57
N LYS A 37 -11.87 -21.58 5.87
CA LYS A 37 -11.76 -22.95 6.36
C LYS A 37 -10.37 -23.17 6.95
N ARG A 38 -10.31 -23.85 8.11
CA ARG A 38 -9.04 -24.15 8.77
C ARG A 38 -8.16 -25.02 7.86
N GLY A 39 -6.91 -24.60 7.61
CA GLY A 39 -5.95 -25.30 6.76
C GLY A 39 -6.10 -25.05 5.24
N GLN A 40 -6.95 -24.15 4.82
CA GLN A 40 -7.09 -23.78 3.41
C GLN A 40 -6.00 -22.77 3.01
N ALA A 41 -5.40 -22.98 1.81
CA ALA A 41 -4.49 -22.00 1.21
C ALA A 41 -5.21 -20.67 0.96
N PHE A 42 -4.49 -19.58 1.11
CA PHE A 42 -5.01 -18.25 0.89
C PHE A 42 -4.21 -17.54 -0.21
N PRO A 43 -4.83 -16.78 -1.10
CA PRO A 43 -6.27 -16.79 -1.42
C PRO A 43 -6.69 -18.11 -2.08
N PRO A 44 -7.98 -18.46 -2.08
CA PRO A 44 -8.44 -19.62 -2.83
C PRO A 44 -8.13 -19.42 -4.31
N ASP A 45 -7.83 -20.52 -5.01
CA ASP A 45 -7.68 -20.48 -6.46
C ASP A 45 -9.06 -20.24 -7.10
N PHE A 46 -9.29 -19.03 -7.58
CA PHE A 46 -10.55 -18.67 -8.24
C PHE A 46 -10.67 -19.27 -9.65
N THR A 47 -9.63 -19.94 -10.14
CA THR A 47 -9.66 -20.64 -11.42
C THR A 47 -10.14 -22.10 -11.28
N ASP A 48 -10.08 -22.65 -10.06
CA ASP A 48 -10.57 -23.98 -9.76
C ASP A 48 -12.10 -23.95 -9.62
N THR A 49 -12.81 -24.46 -10.62
CA THR A 49 -14.27 -24.58 -10.67
C THR A 49 -14.82 -25.73 -9.83
N GLY A 50 -14.03 -26.32 -8.93
CA GLY A 50 -14.47 -27.35 -7.97
C GLY A 50 -15.56 -26.82 -7.03
N PRO A 51 -16.37 -27.69 -6.39
CA PRO A 51 -17.54 -27.31 -5.58
C PRO A 51 -17.15 -26.71 -4.22
N VAL A 52 -16.08 -25.98 -4.17
CA VAL A 52 -15.51 -25.42 -2.96
C VAL A 52 -15.68 -23.93 -3.01
N LEU A 53 -16.46 -23.46 -2.12
CA LEU A 53 -16.50 -22.08 -1.62
C LEU A 53 -17.79 -21.34 -2.01
N ASP A 54 -18.52 -20.97 -0.98
CA ASP A 54 -19.46 -19.87 -1.02
C ASP A 54 -18.70 -18.55 -1.27
N VAL A 55 -18.01 -18.42 -2.41
CA VAL A 55 -17.40 -17.17 -2.83
C VAL A 55 -18.51 -16.28 -3.35
N VAL A 56 -18.67 -15.14 -2.72
CA VAL A 56 -19.60 -14.10 -3.19
C VAL A 56 -18.77 -13.00 -3.82
N ILE A 57 -19.11 -12.67 -5.06
CA ILE A 57 -18.45 -11.59 -5.81
C ILE A 57 -19.40 -10.40 -5.88
N HIS A 58 -18.99 -9.26 -5.36
CA HIS A 58 -19.72 -8.02 -5.36
C HIS A 58 -19.11 -6.99 -6.32
N ASP A 59 -19.97 -6.23 -6.98
CA ASP A 59 -19.55 -5.07 -7.75
C ASP A 59 -19.12 -3.94 -6.81
N LEU A 60 -17.97 -3.36 -7.07
CA LEU A 60 -17.52 -2.18 -6.36
C LEU A 60 -18.08 -0.93 -7.02
N GLN A 61 -18.79 -0.12 -6.24
CA GLN A 61 -19.32 1.15 -6.68
C GLN A 61 -18.26 2.24 -6.53
N PHE A 62 -17.67 2.64 -7.64
CA PHE A 62 -16.76 3.78 -7.70
C PHE A 62 -17.49 5.04 -8.16
N SER A 63 -16.99 6.21 -7.74
CA SER A 63 -17.37 7.47 -8.38
C SER A 63 -16.92 7.49 -9.84
N ASP A 64 -17.54 8.34 -10.66
CA ASP A 64 -17.17 8.47 -12.07
C ASP A 64 -15.67 8.78 -12.22
N THR A 65 -15.14 9.70 -11.40
CA THR A 65 -13.72 10.07 -11.39
C THR A 65 -12.83 8.88 -11.09
N LYS A 66 -13.15 8.08 -10.06
CA LYS A 66 -12.37 6.89 -9.71
C LYS A 66 -12.48 5.81 -10.77
N SER A 67 -13.66 5.65 -11.38
CA SER A 67 -13.91 4.74 -12.49
C SER A 67 -13.10 5.11 -13.74
N ASP A 68 -12.97 6.40 -14.04
CA ASP A 68 -12.15 6.89 -15.14
C ASP A 68 -10.66 6.60 -14.92
N VAL A 69 -10.16 6.84 -13.71
CA VAL A 69 -8.78 6.49 -13.36
C VAL A 69 -8.56 4.98 -13.50
N TRP A 70 -9.52 4.17 -13.05
CA TRP A 70 -9.43 2.71 -13.16
C TRP A 70 -9.36 2.24 -14.61
N ARG A 71 -10.28 2.70 -15.46
CA ARG A 71 -10.36 2.32 -16.89
C ARG A 71 -9.12 2.72 -17.70
N ASN A 72 -8.49 3.84 -17.34
CA ASN A 72 -7.34 4.41 -18.04
C ASN A 72 -5.99 3.98 -17.44
N SER A 73 -5.97 2.94 -16.63
CA SER A 73 -4.76 2.43 -16.00
C SER A 73 -4.78 0.90 -15.92
N THR A 74 -3.59 0.31 -15.82
CA THR A 74 -3.40 -1.13 -15.66
C THR A 74 -2.85 -1.44 -14.28
N LEU A 75 -3.27 -2.56 -13.72
CA LEU A 75 -2.83 -3.02 -12.41
C LEU A 75 -1.33 -3.37 -12.42
N LEU A 76 -0.59 -2.86 -11.44
CA LEU A 76 0.78 -3.28 -11.13
C LEU A 76 0.86 -4.19 -9.91
N GLY A 77 0.01 -3.96 -8.91
CA GLY A 77 -0.02 -4.75 -7.69
C GLY A 77 -1.11 -4.32 -6.72
N TYR A 78 -1.34 -5.16 -5.73
CA TYR A 78 -2.24 -4.89 -4.61
C TYR A 78 -1.45 -4.86 -3.29
N GLY A 79 -1.88 -3.99 -2.38
CA GLY A 79 -1.55 -4.03 -0.95
C GLY A 79 -2.81 -4.25 -0.12
N SER A 80 -2.67 -4.20 1.20
CA SER A 80 -3.79 -4.34 2.15
C SER A 80 -4.82 -3.21 2.02
N ASP A 81 -4.37 -2.01 1.80
CA ASP A 81 -5.17 -0.79 1.85
C ASP A 81 -5.42 -0.16 0.49
N ALA A 82 -4.60 -0.49 -0.49
CA ALA A 82 -4.62 0.14 -1.80
C ALA A 82 -4.18 -0.81 -2.91
N CYS A 83 -4.56 -0.51 -4.15
CA CYS A 83 -3.93 -1.05 -5.33
C CYS A 83 -3.03 -0.01 -6.00
N VAL A 84 -1.98 -0.51 -6.66
CA VAL A 84 -1.05 0.30 -7.44
C VAL A 84 -1.29 0.04 -8.91
N ARG A 85 -1.45 1.10 -9.68
CA ARG A 85 -1.78 1.02 -11.11
C ARG A 85 -0.85 1.89 -11.93
N LEU A 86 -0.65 1.55 -13.20
CA LEU A 86 0.12 2.34 -14.16
C LEU A 86 -0.83 3.00 -15.14
N GLN A 87 -0.79 4.31 -15.25
CA GLN A 87 -1.52 5.04 -16.28
C GLN A 87 -0.91 4.78 -17.66
N GLY A 88 -1.72 4.27 -18.58
CA GLY A 88 -1.28 4.03 -19.95
C GLY A 88 -1.00 5.35 -20.69
N LYS A 89 -0.02 5.31 -21.61
CA LYS A 89 0.34 6.40 -22.55
C LYS A 89 0.41 7.81 -21.93
N SER A 90 0.88 7.89 -20.69
CA SER A 90 1.04 9.17 -19.99
C SER A 90 2.48 9.67 -20.13
N GLU A 91 2.67 10.88 -20.63
CA GLU A 91 3.95 11.61 -20.57
C GLU A 91 4.19 12.26 -19.21
N ARG A 92 3.37 11.92 -18.21
CA ARG A 92 3.48 12.46 -16.86
C ARG A 92 4.75 11.95 -16.17
N ALA A 93 5.39 12.82 -15.42
CA ALA A 93 6.54 12.46 -14.57
C ALA A 93 6.18 11.39 -13.53
N ASN A 94 4.93 11.41 -13.06
CA ASN A 94 4.40 10.49 -12.01
C ASN A 94 3.25 9.63 -12.59
N PRO A 95 3.57 8.58 -13.38
CA PRO A 95 2.55 7.78 -14.07
C PRO A 95 1.93 6.67 -13.22
N VAL A 96 2.50 6.39 -12.05
CA VAL A 96 1.99 5.36 -11.14
C VAL A 96 0.90 5.96 -10.26
N ILE A 97 -0.14 5.20 -9.98
CA ILE A 97 -1.28 5.64 -9.20
C ILE A 97 -1.47 4.66 -8.05
N LYS A 98 -1.51 5.15 -6.82
CA LYS A 98 -1.93 4.40 -5.63
C LYS A 98 -3.39 4.78 -5.33
N LEU A 99 -4.30 3.79 -5.34
CA LEU A 99 -5.74 3.97 -5.15
C LEU A 99 -6.19 3.21 -3.90
N ALA A 100 -6.84 3.89 -2.97
CA ALA A 100 -7.46 3.26 -1.81
C ALA A 100 -8.46 2.17 -2.22
N HIS A 101 -8.42 1.03 -1.55
CA HIS A 101 -9.53 0.10 -1.57
C HIS A 101 -10.78 0.74 -0.97
N PRO A 102 -11.99 0.24 -1.23
CA PRO A 102 -13.21 0.76 -0.62
C PRO A 102 -13.14 0.71 0.92
N GLY A 103 -13.69 1.73 1.55
CA GLY A 103 -13.74 1.87 3.00
C GLY A 103 -13.16 3.20 3.48
N THR A 104 -13.81 3.80 4.48
CA THR A 104 -13.43 5.11 5.04
C THR A 104 -12.01 5.10 5.59
N GLU A 105 -11.67 4.12 6.43
CA GLU A 105 -10.34 3.99 7.03
C GLU A 105 -9.21 3.88 6.00
N ARG A 106 -9.46 3.22 4.86
CA ARG A 106 -8.45 3.10 3.79
C ARG A 106 -8.26 4.41 3.05
N CYS A 107 -9.34 5.16 2.84
CA CYS A 107 -9.24 6.50 2.28
C CYS A 107 -8.50 7.45 3.24
N GLU A 108 -8.76 7.34 4.55
CA GLU A 108 -8.04 8.11 5.57
C GLU A 108 -6.54 7.78 5.59
N ARG A 109 -6.15 6.50 5.48
CA ARG A 109 -4.74 6.10 5.37
C ARG A 109 -4.07 6.62 4.10
N ILE A 110 -4.75 6.57 2.96
CA ILE A 110 -4.23 7.13 1.70
C ILE A 110 -4.08 8.65 1.78
N GLN A 111 -5.02 9.33 2.40
CA GLN A 111 -4.92 10.78 2.65
C GLN A 111 -3.74 11.08 3.57
N HIS A 112 -3.63 10.36 4.67
CA HIS A 112 -2.54 10.50 5.63
C HIS A 112 -1.17 10.27 4.97
N GLU A 113 -1.03 9.18 4.22
CA GLU A 113 0.19 8.88 3.46
C GLU A 113 0.57 10.02 2.52
N PHE A 114 -0.39 10.51 1.74
CA PHE A 114 -0.18 11.62 0.83
C PHE A 114 0.32 12.88 1.57
N GLU A 115 -0.31 13.25 2.69
CA GLU A 115 0.07 14.41 3.49
C GLU A 115 1.48 14.27 4.10
N VAL A 116 1.84 13.08 4.60
CA VAL A 116 3.18 12.79 5.12
C VAL A 116 4.21 12.91 3.99
N MET A 117 3.96 12.28 2.85
CA MET A 117 4.88 12.33 1.71
C MET A 117 5.07 13.76 1.17
N GLN A 118 4.02 14.59 1.18
CA GLN A 118 4.15 16.00 0.82
C GLN A 118 5.11 16.75 1.75
N ARG A 119 4.98 16.55 3.06
CA ARG A 119 5.86 17.19 4.06
C ARG A 119 7.32 16.73 3.92
N LEU A 120 7.52 15.46 3.54
CA LEU A 120 8.82 14.83 3.38
C LEU A 120 9.39 14.95 1.95
N SER A 121 8.72 15.65 1.04
CA SER A 121 9.08 15.75 -0.39
C SER A 121 10.48 16.34 -0.65
N HIS A 122 11.07 17.02 0.34
CA HIS A 122 12.42 17.54 0.28
C HIS A 122 13.51 16.47 0.52
N LEU A 123 13.13 15.28 1.03
CA LEU A 123 14.04 14.16 1.26
C LEU A 123 14.15 13.33 -0.04
N ARG A 124 15.37 13.18 -0.54
CA ARG A 124 15.62 12.52 -1.84
C ARG A 124 15.17 11.07 -1.89
N PHE A 125 15.26 10.37 -0.78
CA PHE A 125 14.87 8.97 -0.65
C PHE A 125 13.38 8.73 -0.41
N VAL A 126 12.56 9.76 -0.38
CA VAL A 126 11.09 9.64 -0.41
C VAL A 126 10.62 9.64 -1.86
N ALA A 127 9.68 8.77 -2.20
CA ALA A 127 9.14 8.71 -3.56
C ALA A 127 8.48 10.04 -3.93
N ARG A 128 8.74 10.50 -5.16
CA ARG A 128 8.13 11.75 -5.68
C ARG A 128 6.65 11.52 -5.96
N ILE A 129 5.84 12.49 -5.57
CA ILE A 129 4.40 12.48 -5.80
C ILE A 129 3.96 13.76 -6.53
N ASP A 130 2.80 13.73 -7.17
CA ASP A 130 2.15 14.95 -7.65
C ASP A 130 1.73 15.82 -6.46
N SER A 131 1.72 17.13 -6.62
CA SER A 131 1.29 18.07 -5.58
C SER A 131 -0.21 17.97 -5.26
N GLU A 132 -1.00 17.47 -6.20
CA GLU A 132 -2.45 17.33 -6.06
C GLU A 132 -2.85 15.86 -5.99
N PRO A 133 -3.64 15.46 -4.96
CA PRO A 133 -4.15 14.11 -4.85
C PRO A 133 -5.34 13.89 -5.81
N LEU A 134 -5.71 12.63 -5.97
CA LEU A 134 -6.93 12.24 -6.68
C LEU A 134 -8.12 12.31 -5.72
N ARG A 135 -9.14 13.08 -6.09
CA ARG A 135 -10.32 13.36 -5.25
C ARG A 135 -11.62 13.10 -5.98
N ASP A 136 -12.64 12.80 -5.20
CA ASP A 136 -14.04 12.85 -5.61
C ASP A 136 -14.89 13.56 -4.54
N HIS A 137 -16.21 13.44 -4.64
CA HIS A 137 -17.14 14.05 -3.68
C HIS A 137 -17.04 13.47 -2.26
N LYS A 138 -16.35 12.33 -2.06
CA LYS A 138 -16.13 11.68 -0.77
C LYS A 138 -14.78 12.03 -0.15
N GLY A 139 -13.90 12.68 -0.90
CA GLY A 139 -12.58 13.06 -0.44
C GLY A 139 -11.43 12.49 -1.29
N ILE A 140 -10.25 12.34 -0.69
CA ILE A 140 -9.07 11.80 -1.35
C ILE A 140 -9.23 10.27 -1.45
N PHE A 141 -9.11 9.74 -2.66
CA PHE A 141 -9.14 8.30 -2.92
C PHE A 141 -7.83 7.74 -3.48
N GLY A 142 -6.83 8.58 -3.74
CA GLY A 142 -5.55 8.15 -4.27
C GLY A 142 -4.61 9.32 -4.56
N PHE A 143 -3.42 8.99 -5.03
CA PHE A 143 -2.44 9.97 -5.51
C PHE A 143 -1.52 9.34 -6.56
N ARG A 144 -0.73 10.20 -7.22
CA ARG A 144 0.23 9.81 -8.25
C ARG A 144 1.63 9.85 -7.70
N LEU A 145 2.46 8.90 -8.15
CA LEU A 145 3.85 8.81 -7.76
C LEU A 145 4.74 8.41 -8.94
N GLU A 146 6.03 8.66 -8.79
CA GLU A 146 7.04 8.28 -9.77
C GLU A 146 7.08 6.77 -10.00
N ARG A 147 7.57 6.37 -11.17
CA ARG A 147 7.79 4.95 -11.47
C ARG A 147 9.11 4.49 -10.88
N LEU A 148 9.02 3.47 -10.03
CA LEU A 148 10.16 2.85 -9.36
C LEU A 148 10.33 1.40 -9.80
N GLY A 149 11.55 0.88 -9.72
CA GLY A 149 11.89 -0.51 -9.91
C GLY A 149 11.90 -1.28 -8.58
N LYS A 150 11.64 -2.57 -8.63
CA LYS A 150 11.81 -3.45 -7.47
C LYS A 150 13.29 -3.57 -7.10
N VAL A 151 13.53 -3.77 -5.82
CA VAL A 151 14.82 -4.20 -5.26
C VAL A 151 14.65 -5.65 -4.81
N GLU A 152 15.55 -6.52 -5.22
CA GLU A 152 15.52 -7.92 -4.77
C GLU A 152 15.97 -8.00 -3.31
N LYS A 153 15.50 -9.03 -2.58
CA LYS A 153 15.77 -9.18 -1.16
C LYS A 153 17.27 -9.21 -0.86
N GLU A 154 18.03 -9.90 -1.69
CA GLU A 154 19.49 -10.02 -1.58
C GLU A 154 20.19 -8.67 -1.79
N GLU A 155 19.74 -7.89 -2.78
CA GLU A 155 20.24 -6.53 -3.03
C GLU A 155 19.92 -5.61 -1.84
N THR A 156 18.70 -5.70 -1.31
CA THR A 156 18.29 -4.91 -0.15
C THR A 156 19.18 -5.25 1.07
N GLY A 157 19.45 -6.53 1.31
CA GLY A 157 20.36 -6.97 2.37
C GLY A 157 21.78 -6.43 2.22
N ALA A 158 22.33 -6.45 1.00
CA ALA A 158 23.65 -5.91 0.70
C ALA A 158 23.74 -4.38 0.91
N ARG A 159 22.63 -3.67 0.80
CA ARG A 159 22.52 -2.19 0.94
C ARG A 159 21.94 -1.74 2.28
N LYS A 160 21.93 -2.61 3.30
CA LYS A 160 21.36 -2.33 4.62
C LYS A 160 21.88 -1.03 5.23
N GLY A 161 23.19 -0.75 5.15
CA GLY A 161 23.77 0.48 5.69
C GLY A 161 23.26 1.77 5.00
N GLU A 162 22.89 1.69 3.72
CA GLU A 162 22.26 2.80 3.02
C GLU A 162 20.83 3.04 3.56
N ILE A 163 20.08 1.98 3.81
CA ILE A 163 18.73 2.05 4.37
C ILE A 163 18.77 2.59 5.80
N GLU A 164 19.73 2.16 6.61
CA GLU A 164 19.95 2.72 7.95
C GLU A 164 20.22 4.22 7.89
N THR A 165 21.00 4.68 6.90
CA THR A 165 21.27 6.10 6.68
C THR A 165 19.98 6.86 6.29
N MET A 166 19.16 6.29 5.41
CA MET A 166 17.87 6.89 5.02
C MET A 166 16.94 7.02 6.22
N LEU A 167 16.83 5.97 7.06
CA LEU A 167 16.02 6.03 8.28
C LEU A 167 16.54 7.06 9.27
N HIS A 168 17.85 7.13 9.46
CA HIS A 168 18.44 8.14 10.34
C HIS A 168 18.08 9.56 9.87
N GLN A 169 18.16 9.83 8.57
CA GLN A 169 17.76 11.12 8.00
C GLN A 169 16.25 11.40 8.16
N LEU A 170 15.40 10.37 8.04
CA LEU A 170 13.97 10.47 8.29
C LEU A 170 13.70 10.84 9.76
N HIS A 171 14.37 10.17 10.69
CA HIS A 171 14.27 10.46 12.13
C HIS A 171 14.80 11.87 12.46
N GLN A 172 15.87 12.32 11.82
CA GLN A 172 16.35 13.70 11.94
C GLN A 172 15.36 14.74 11.41
N ALA A 173 14.58 14.39 10.39
CA ALA A 173 13.49 15.21 9.90
C ALA A 173 12.26 15.21 10.84
N GLY A 174 12.31 14.46 11.96
CA GLY A 174 11.26 14.38 12.96
C GLY A 174 10.15 13.39 12.66
N TYR A 175 10.39 12.39 11.78
CA TYR A 175 9.39 11.38 11.41
C TYR A 175 9.91 9.97 11.63
N CYS A 176 9.00 9.00 11.87
CA CYS A 176 9.27 7.58 11.69
C CYS A 176 8.47 7.03 10.51
N HIS A 177 8.92 5.90 9.96
CA HIS A 177 8.24 5.24 8.84
C HIS A 177 7.06 4.38 9.31
N GLY A 178 7.23 3.69 10.43
CA GLY A 178 6.20 2.84 11.04
C GLY A 178 5.97 1.48 10.37
N ASP A 179 6.52 1.25 9.17
CA ASP A 179 6.39 -0.04 8.47
C ASP A 179 7.63 -0.35 7.60
N ILE A 180 8.82 -0.24 8.19
CA ILE A 180 10.04 -0.51 7.44
C ILE A 180 10.28 -2.01 7.24
N HIS A 181 10.30 -2.43 5.98
CA HIS A 181 10.68 -3.78 5.56
C HIS A 181 11.10 -3.79 4.08
N PHE A 182 11.71 -4.89 3.61
CA PHE A 182 12.31 -4.96 2.27
C PHE A 182 11.33 -4.67 1.11
N CYS A 183 10.02 -4.97 1.26
CA CYS A 183 9.01 -4.68 0.22
C CYS A 183 8.70 -3.18 0.10
N ASN A 184 9.02 -2.37 1.13
CA ASN A 184 8.83 -0.93 1.14
C ASN A 184 10.09 -0.16 0.70
N ILE A 185 11.08 -0.90 0.15
CA ILE A 185 12.27 -0.35 -0.47
C ILE A 185 12.18 -0.58 -1.98
N MET A 186 12.28 0.49 -2.73
CA MET A 186 12.33 0.44 -4.19
C MET A 186 13.54 1.22 -4.71
N LYS A 187 13.77 1.24 -6.02
CA LYS A 187 14.86 2.01 -6.61
C LYS A 187 14.41 2.81 -7.83
N ARG A 188 15.04 3.96 -8.04
CA ARG A 188 14.96 4.73 -9.28
C ARG A 188 15.76 4.05 -10.39
N SER A 189 15.62 4.54 -11.61
CA SER A 189 16.35 4.03 -12.77
C SER A 189 17.88 4.22 -12.69
N ASP A 190 18.34 5.19 -11.89
CA ASP A 190 19.77 5.45 -11.61
C ASP A 190 20.31 4.59 -10.46
N GLY A 191 19.47 3.75 -9.84
CA GLY A 191 19.84 2.85 -8.75
C GLY A 191 19.71 3.45 -7.35
N GLU A 192 19.27 4.72 -7.19
CA GLU A 192 19.02 5.34 -5.90
C GLU A 192 17.87 4.62 -5.18
N LEU A 193 18.08 4.23 -3.91
CA LEU A 193 17.02 3.62 -3.09
C LEU A 193 16.00 4.65 -2.66
N VAL A 194 14.76 4.19 -2.57
CA VAL A 194 13.59 5.01 -2.25
C VAL A 194 12.69 4.27 -1.26
N LEU A 195 12.28 4.95 -0.21
CA LEU A 195 11.23 4.50 0.70
C LEU A 195 9.84 4.78 0.09
N ILE A 196 8.96 3.81 0.22
CA ILE A 196 7.55 3.89 -0.19
C ILE A 196 6.65 3.44 0.96
N ASP A 197 5.35 3.68 0.82
CA ASP A 197 4.32 3.24 1.76
C ASP A 197 4.43 3.88 3.16
N PHE A 198 4.17 5.18 3.19
CA PHE A 198 4.17 6.00 4.42
C PHE A 198 2.80 6.00 5.14
N SER A 199 1.95 5.01 4.87
CA SER A 199 0.60 4.95 5.45
C SER A 199 0.58 4.81 6.98
N TYR A 200 1.68 4.36 7.57
CA TYR A 200 1.86 4.23 9.02
C TYR A 200 2.95 5.16 9.58
N ALA A 201 3.45 6.07 8.75
CA ALA A 201 4.44 7.05 9.17
C ALA A 201 3.81 8.21 9.94
N GLY A 202 4.61 8.91 10.76
CA GLY A 202 4.14 10.09 11.46
C GLY A 202 5.24 10.84 12.18
N ALA A 203 4.90 12.03 12.69
CA ALA A 203 5.84 12.87 13.40
C ALA A 203 6.17 12.29 14.78
N LEU A 204 7.46 12.26 15.10
CA LEU A 204 7.96 11.67 16.35
C LEU A 204 7.36 12.36 17.57
N GLY A 205 6.87 11.57 18.52
CA GLY A 205 6.25 12.03 19.73
C GLY A 205 4.77 12.41 19.61
N GLU A 206 4.20 12.44 18.40
CA GLU A 206 2.77 12.65 18.21
C GLU A 206 1.97 11.36 18.47
N ALA A 207 0.70 11.54 18.83
CA ALA A 207 -0.23 10.43 19.00
C ALA A 207 -0.57 9.79 17.64
N VAL A 208 -0.60 8.47 17.62
CA VAL A 208 -0.97 7.70 16.42
C VAL A 208 -2.48 7.80 16.19
N PRO A 209 -2.94 8.18 14.99
CA PRO A 209 -4.37 8.27 14.67
C PRO A 209 -5.11 6.93 14.80
N ASP A 210 -6.42 6.97 15.08
CA ASP A 210 -7.23 5.78 15.31
C ASP A 210 -7.34 4.84 14.10
N HIS A 211 -7.22 5.36 12.86
CA HIS A 211 -7.21 4.56 11.65
C HIS A 211 -5.94 3.70 11.48
N VAL A 212 -4.88 3.93 12.27
CA VAL A 212 -3.68 3.12 12.29
C VAL A 212 -3.85 1.99 13.31
N PRO A 213 -3.71 0.71 12.90
CA PRO A 213 -3.84 -0.41 13.80
C PRO A 213 -2.87 -0.35 14.99
N GLU A 214 -3.32 -0.73 16.18
CA GLU A 214 -2.53 -0.65 17.41
C GLU A 214 -1.22 -1.45 17.34
N TYR A 215 -1.23 -2.60 16.66
CA TYR A 215 -0.03 -3.44 16.51
C TYR A 215 1.07 -2.80 15.64
N MET A 216 0.74 -1.75 14.88
CA MET A 216 1.73 -0.98 14.09
C MET A 216 2.53 -0.01 14.96
N HIS A 217 1.93 0.48 16.05
CA HIS A 217 2.58 1.36 17.03
C HIS A 217 2.04 1.04 18.43
N PRO A 218 2.60 0.02 19.14
CA PRO A 218 2.08 -0.43 20.45
C PRO A 218 2.08 0.65 21.48
N GLY A 219 2.61 1.65 21.55
CA GLY A 219 2.53 2.76 22.51
C GLY A 219 1.56 3.86 22.10
N ARG A 220 0.92 3.76 20.94
CA ARG A 220 0.09 4.80 20.33
C ARG A 220 0.79 6.16 20.20
N VAL A 221 2.12 6.12 20.11
CA VAL A 221 2.99 7.29 19.88
C VAL A 221 4.02 6.90 18.82
N TYR A 222 4.27 7.80 17.88
CA TYR A 222 5.29 7.58 16.86
C TYR A 222 6.69 7.66 17.48
N SER A 223 7.49 6.61 17.32
CA SER A 223 8.83 6.53 17.88
C SER A 223 9.85 5.91 16.92
N VAL A 224 11.11 6.23 17.10
CA VAL A 224 12.22 5.69 16.30
C VAL A 224 12.50 4.23 16.62
N GLU A 225 12.24 3.81 17.87
CA GLU A 225 12.50 2.46 18.36
C GLU A 225 11.77 1.43 17.51
N PHE A 226 10.54 1.75 17.10
CA PHE A 226 9.73 0.85 16.29
C PHE A 226 10.32 0.60 14.90
N ASP A 227 10.83 1.63 14.23
CA ASP A 227 11.55 1.46 12.95
C ASP A 227 12.82 0.63 13.13
N LEU A 228 13.58 0.85 14.21
CA LEU A 228 14.82 0.11 14.49
C LEU A 228 14.57 -1.36 14.79
N GLU A 229 13.53 -1.68 15.56
CA GLU A 229 13.12 -3.05 15.85
C GLU A 229 12.70 -3.78 14.58
N ARG A 230 11.89 -3.14 13.72
CA ARG A 230 11.49 -3.71 12.43
C ARG A 230 12.66 -3.92 11.50
N LEU A 231 13.58 -2.96 11.42
CA LEU A 231 14.79 -3.09 10.63
C LEU A 231 15.66 -4.29 11.08
N GLN A 232 15.71 -4.57 12.38
CA GLN A 232 16.44 -5.74 12.91
C GLN A 232 15.69 -7.05 12.64
N GLY A 233 14.37 -7.08 12.82
CA GLY A 233 13.56 -8.29 12.73
C GLY A 233 13.31 -8.80 11.31
N HIS A 234 13.29 -7.94 10.31
CA HIS A 234 13.00 -8.30 8.91
C HIS A 234 14.22 -8.61 8.03
N TRP A 235 15.43 -8.46 8.57
CA TRP A 235 16.68 -8.60 7.81
C TRP A 235 17.53 -9.81 8.23
N ILE A 236 16.99 -10.66 9.10
CA ILE A 236 17.62 -11.92 9.56
C ILE A 236 17.06 -13.10 8.77
#